data_1a20a64290b9e28d85d525d4bc56b525
#
_entry.id   1a20a64290b9e28d85d525d4bc56b525
#
_cell.length_a   1.000
_cell.length_b   1.000
_cell.length_c   1.000
_cell.angle_alpha   90.00
_cell.angle_beta   90.00
_cell.angle_gamma   90.00
#
_symmetry.space_group_name_H-M   'P 1'
#
loop_
_entity.id
_entity.type
_entity.pdbx_description
1 polymer ?
#
loop_
_entity_poly.entity_id
_entity_poly.type
_entity_poly.pdbx_seq_one_letter_code
_entity_poly.pdbx_strand_id
1 'polypeptide(L)'
;MRAIGILVILTIIISANGSRSAGIEMNVTLAAASPNRASQQGELAIIINKSNPNDNISLAELKQYFLAERSNWSPGGAKVRVVMREPGRPEREAVLNLIYRMNEKGFTSYFLAKKFTGELVDGPRQQNSTPDVIKFISYVPGAIGYVRADEVDASVKVLRVGGLAPGEPGYMIKL
;
A
#
# COMPACT_ATOMS: atom_id res chain seq x y z
N MET A 1 -24.49 -29.59 0.37
CA MET A 1 -25.15 -29.51 -0.97
C MET A 1 -24.18 -28.80 -1.90
N ARG A 2 -23.68 -29.55 -2.90
CA ARG A 2 -22.69 -29.03 -3.88
C ARG A 2 -23.47 -28.50 -5.09
N ALA A 3 -23.29 -27.22 -5.43
CA ALA A 3 -23.80 -26.66 -6.68
C ALA A 3 -22.68 -26.72 -7.73
N ILE A 4 -22.93 -27.56 -8.75
CA ILE A 4 -22.08 -27.74 -9.93
C ILE A 4 -22.55 -26.71 -10.96
N GLY A 5 -21.69 -25.74 -11.29
CA GLY A 5 -21.90 -24.78 -12.38
C GLY A 5 -21.61 -25.45 -13.72
N ILE A 6 -22.62 -25.51 -14.57
CA ILE A 6 -22.59 -26.08 -15.93
C ILE A 6 -21.94 -25.06 -16.87
N LEU A 7 -20.81 -25.45 -17.48
CA LEU A 7 -20.15 -24.72 -18.57
C LEU A 7 -20.89 -25.03 -19.88
N VAL A 8 -21.59 -24.07 -20.44
CA VAL A 8 -22.20 -24.18 -21.76
C VAL A 8 -21.19 -23.73 -22.82
N ILE A 9 -20.61 -24.68 -23.54
CA ILE A 9 -19.79 -24.41 -24.72
C ILE A 9 -20.70 -24.35 -25.92
N LEU A 10 -20.91 -23.15 -26.47
CA LEU A 10 -21.65 -22.96 -27.72
C LEU A 10 -20.66 -23.06 -28.89
N THR A 11 -20.64 -24.21 -29.54
CA THR A 11 -19.87 -24.45 -30.76
C THR A 11 -20.72 -24.05 -31.97
N ILE A 12 -20.38 -22.92 -32.61
CA ILE A 12 -20.97 -22.55 -33.89
C ILE A 12 -19.99 -22.99 -34.99
N ILE A 13 -20.40 -24.04 -35.76
CA ILE A 13 -19.72 -24.44 -36.98
C ILE A 13 -20.41 -23.70 -38.12
N ILE A 14 -19.72 -22.76 -38.75
CA ILE A 14 -20.10 -22.17 -40.03
C ILE A 14 -19.13 -22.68 -41.08
N SER A 15 -19.59 -23.60 -41.90
CA SER A 15 -18.97 -23.96 -43.16
C SER A 15 -19.44 -23.01 -44.26
N ALA A 16 -18.56 -22.26 -44.88
CA ALA A 16 -18.78 -21.66 -46.16
C ALA A 16 -17.45 -21.45 -46.89
N ASN A 17 -17.40 -21.98 -48.10
CA ASN A 17 -16.35 -21.97 -49.07
C ASN A 17 -15.96 -20.57 -49.55
N GLY A 18 -14.69 -20.36 -49.82
CA GLY A 18 -14.22 -19.58 -50.96
C GLY A 18 -13.68 -18.19 -50.67
N SER A 19 -12.45 -18.02 -51.12
CA SER A 19 -11.72 -16.79 -51.49
C SER A 19 -10.71 -16.29 -50.46
N ARG A 20 -9.46 -16.42 -50.91
CA ARG A 20 -8.25 -15.85 -50.31
C ARG A 20 -8.39 -14.34 -50.18
N SER A 21 -8.35 -13.86 -48.95
CA SER A 21 -7.95 -12.49 -48.67
C SER A 21 -7.05 -12.55 -47.43
N ALA A 22 -5.86 -11.99 -47.54
CA ALA A 22 -4.90 -11.90 -46.47
C ALA A 22 -5.47 -10.96 -45.40
N GLY A 23 -6.19 -11.53 -44.45
CA GLY A 23 -6.65 -10.83 -43.24
C GLY A 23 -5.51 -10.75 -42.25
N ILE A 24 -5.03 -9.55 -41.99
CA ILE A 24 -4.17 -9.25 -40.87
C ILE A 24 -5.01 -9.52 -39.64
N GLU A 25 -4.79 -10.67 -38.96
CA GLU A 25 -5.35 -10.91 -37.62
C GLU A 25 -4.65 -9.94 -36.67
N MET A 26 -5.27 -8.79 -36.48
CA MET A 26 -4.98 -7.96 -35.33
C MET A 26 -5.42 -8.72 -34.08
N ASN A 27 -4.49 -9.43 -33.48
CA ASN A 27 -4.63 -10.00 -32.15
C ASN A 27 -4.71 -8.83 -31.17
N VAL A 28 -5.90 -8.27 -31.02
CA VAL A 28 -6.19 -7.31 -29.94
C VAL A 28 -6.22 -8.13 -28.66
N THR A 29 -5.02 -8.35 -28.09
CA THR A 29 -4.92 -8.76 -26.70
C THR A 29 -5.49 -7.61 -25.89
N LEU A 30 -6.79 -7.71 -25.59
CA LEU A 30 -7.44 -6.85 -24.63
C LEU A 30 -6.78 -7.18 -23.28
N ALA A 31 -5.67 -6.48 -22.98
CA ALA A 31 -5.11 -6.48 -21.64
C ALA A 31 -6.24 -6.03 -20.72
N ALA A 32 -6.83 -6.99 -20.04
CA ALA A 32 -7.82 -6.72 -19.01
C ALA A 32 -7.15 -5.78 -18.00
N ALA A 33 -7.41 -4.49 -18.15
CA ALA A 33 -7.06 -3.49 -17.16
C ALA A 33 -7.71 -3.98 -15.86
N SER A 34 -6.88 -4.39 -14.91
CA SER A 34 -7.36 -4.84 -13.61
C SER A 34 -8.31 -3.77 -13.09
N PRO A 35 -9.58 -4.10 -12.81
CA PRO A 35 -10.61 -3.12 -12.43
C PRO A 35 -10.28 -2.30 -11.19
N ASN A 36 -9.18 -2.63 -10.52
CA ASN A 36 -8.75 -2.06 -9.26
C ASN A 36 -7.82 -0.83 -9.41
N ARG A 37 -7.28 -0.54 -10.59
CA ARG A 37 -6.32 0.57 -10.75
C ARG A 37 -6.97 1.96 -10.70
N ALA A 38 -8.18 2.10 -11.22
CA ALA A 38 -8.91 3.38 -11.21
C ALA A 38 -9.42 3.73 -9.80
N SER A 39 -9.77 2.74 -8.98
CA SER A 39 -10.20 2.95 -7.59
C SER A 39 -9.07 3.24 -6.62
N GLN A 40 -7.82 2.96 -7.01
CA GLN A 40 -6.61 3.24 -6.20
C GLN A 40 -6.03 4.63 -6.41
N GLN A 41 -6.49 5.38 -7.42
CA GLN A 41 -6.01 6.75 -7.65
C GLN A 41 -6.38 7.65 -6.47
N GLY A 42 -5.36 8.32 -5.92
CA GLY A 42 -5.54 9.19 -4.76
C GLY A 42 -5.57 8.46 -3.42
N GLU A 43 -5.36 7.15 -3.37
CA GLU A 43 -5.23 6.39 -2.13
C GLU A 43 -3.76 6.12 -1.78
N LEU A 44 -3.47 6.03 -0.48
CA LEU A 44 -2.16 5.66 0.03
C LEU A 44 -2.20 4.22 0.54
N ALA A 45 -1.29 3.39 0.07
CA ALA A 45 -1.06 2.07 0.62
C ALA A 45 -0.11 2.14 1.83
N ILE A 46 -0.50 1.56 2.94
CA ILE A 46 0.43 1.26 4.04
C ILE A 46 1.20 0.01 3.65
N ILE A 47 2.52 0.10 3.62
CA ILE A 47 3.39 -0.98 3.19
C ILE A 47 4.38 -1.39 4.28
N ILE A 48 4.68 -2.67 4.32
CA ILE A 48 5.59 -3.30 5.29
C ILE A 48 6.54 -4.28 4.60
N ASN A 49 7.58 -4.68 5.30
CA ASN A 49 8.47 -5.73 4.83
C ASN A 49 7.71 -7.06 4.67
N LYS A 50 8.02 -7.83 3.63
CA LYS A 50 7.36 -9.12 3.35
C LYS A 50 7.53 -10.16 4.46
N SER A 51 8.64 -10.11 5.20
CA SER A 51 8.88 -11.02 6.32
C SER A 51 8.02 -10.74 7.56
N ASN A 52 7.34 -9.59 7.59
CA ASN A 52 6.44 -9.26 8.69
C ASN A 52 5.18 -10.14 8.62
N PRO A 53 4.83 -10.88 9.69
CA PRO A 53 3.69 -11.80 9.65
C PRO A 53 2.32 -11.12 9.70
N ASN A 54 2.27 -9.81 10.02
CA ASN A 54 1.01 -9.10 10.12
C ASN A 54 0.42 -8.80 8.74
N ASP A 55 -0.86 -9.08 8.55
CA ASP A 55 -1.60 -8.77 7.32
C ASP A 55 -2.63 -7.67 7.51
N ASN A 56 -3.00 -7.39 8.77
CA ASN A 56 -3.99 -6.38 9.12
C ASN A 56 -3.69 -5.77 10.49
N ILE A 57 -3.95 -4.47 10.62
CA ILE A 57 -3.94 -3.74 11.90
C ILE A 57 -5.13 -2.79 11.97
N SER A 58 -5.51 -2.38 13.16
CA SER A 58 -6.48 -1.30 13.33
C SER A 58 -5.84 0.07 13.02
N LEU A 59 -6.68 1.06 12.71
CA LEU A 59 -6.21 2.45 12.55
C LEU A 59 -5.58 2.99 13.86
N ALA A 60 -6.06 2.53 15.01
CA ALA A 60 -5.49 2.91 16.30
C ALA A 60 -4.07 2.36 16.49
N GLU A 61 -3.83 1.10 16.15
CA GLU A 61 -2.48 0.52 16.19
C GLU A 61 -1.54 1.18 15.17
N LEU A 62 -2.03 1.49 13.97
CA LEU A 62 -1.26 2.23 12.98
C LEU A 62 -0.77 3.57 13.55
N LYS A 63 -1.66 4.32 14.21
CA LYS A 63 -1.31 5.58 14.89
C LYS A 63 -0.27 5.38 15.97
N GLN A 64 -0.39 4.37 16.81
CA GLN A 64 0.59 4.06 17.86
C GLN A 64 1.98 3.79 17.32
N TYR A 65 2.08 3.07 16.19
CA TYR A 65 3.36 2.85 15.52
C TYR A 65 3.94 4.15 14.95
N PHE A 66 3.12 4.94 14.28
CA PHE A 66 3.56 6.18 13.66
C PHE A 66 3.95 7.25 14.70
N LEU A 67 3.24 7.32 15.82
CA LEU A 67 3.56 8.22 16.96
C LEU A 67 4.71 7.71 17.84
N ALA A 68 5.31 6.57 17.48
CA ALA A 68 6.34 5.89 18.28
C ALA A 68 5.90 5.61 19.74
N GLU A 69 4.61 5.34 19.94
CA GLU A 69 4.05 4.88 21.22
C GLU A 69 4.22 3.36 21.38
N ARG A 70 4.29 2.65 20.25
CA ARG A 70 4.67 1.23 20.19
C ARG A 70 5.95 1.10 19.37
N SER A 71 6.98 0.53 19.99
CA SER A 71 8.29 0.40 19.41
C SER A 71 8.55 -0.94 18.72
N ASN A 72 7.71 -1.94 18.97
CA ASN A 72 7.86 -3.27 18.37
C ASN A 72 6.55 -3.76 17.77
N TRP A 73 6.64 -4.48 16.66
CA TRP A 73 5.57 -5.33 16.16
C TRP A 73 5.21 -6.35 17.25
N SER A 74 4.00 -6.81 17.35
CA SER A 74 3.45 -7.76 18.35
C SER A 74 4.46 -8.42 19.33
N PRO A 75 4.10 -8.94 20.50
CA PRO A 75 5.05 -9.41 21.50
C PRO A 75 6.18 -10.25 20.90
N GLY A 76 7.43 -9.81 21.03
CA GLY A 76 8.60 -10.48 20.48
C GLY A 76 8.93 -10.17 19.02
N GLY A 77 8.14 -9.30 18.33
CA GLY A 77 8.39 -8.93 16.95
C GLY A 77 9.54 -7.93 16.76
N ALA A 78 9.94 -7.72 15.51
CA ALA A 78 10.97 -6.78 15.14
C ALA A 78 10.66 -5.34 15.57
N LYS A 79 11.69 -4.55 15.84
CA LYS A 79 11.54 -3.12 16.15
C LYS A 79 10.90 -2.38 14.98
N VAL A 80 9.87 -1.59 15.26
CA VAL A 80 9.20 -0.77 14.25
C VAL A 80 10.12 0.33 13.74
N ARG A 81 10.19 0.48 12.42
CA ARG A 81 10.96 1.52 11.73
C ARG A 81 10.04 2.28 10.78
N VAL A 82 9.53 3.41 11.22
CA VAL A 82 8.63 4.23 10.40
C VAL A 82 9.43 4.97 9.34
N VAL A 83 8.93 4.91 8.09
CA VAL A 83 9.49 5.60 6.94
C VAL A 83 8.46 6.58 6.40
N MET A 84 8.89 7.81 6.15
CA MET A 84 8.05 8.88 5.64
C MET A 84 8.66 9.51 4.39
N ARG A 85 7.81 10.12 3.56
CA ARG A 85 8.26 11.00 2.49
C ARG A 85 8.84 12.30 3.07
N GLU A 86 9.66 12.97 2.28
CA GLU A 86 10.20 14.30 2.62
C GLU A 86 9.08 15.34 2.81
N PRO A 87 9.32 16.44 3.54
CA PRO A 87 8.37 17.54 3.69
C PRO A 87 7.92 18.15 2.35
N GLY A 88 6.68 18.65 2.31
CA GLY A 88 6.11 19.27 1.11
C GLY A 88 5.54 18.29 0.08
N ARG A 89 5.53 17.00 0.36
CA ARG A 89 4.89 16.00 -0.50
C ARG A 89 3.44 15.78 -0.10
N PRO A 90 2.50 15.70 -1.05
CA PRO A 90 1.08 15.51 -0.74
C PRO A 90 0.82 14.22 0.04
N GLU A 91 1.57 13.15 -0.23
CA GLU A 91 1.50 11.90 0.52
C GLU A 91 1.86 12.10 2.01
N ARG A 92 2.87 12.95 2.28
CA ARG A 92 3.27 13.27 3.65
C ARG A 92 2.20 14.11 4.35
N GLU A 93 1.67 15.12 3.67
CA GLU A 93 0.63 15.98 4.22
C GLU A 93 -0.64 15.20 4.56
N ALA A 94 -1.05 14.28 3.69
CA ALA A 94 -2.17 13.39 3.95
C ALA A 94 -1.94 12.54 5.21
N VAL A 95 -0.77 11.93 5.36
CA VAL A 95 -0.43 11.13 6.53
C VAL A 95 -0.31 11.97 7.80
N LEU A 96 0.25 13.16 7.73
CA LEU A 96 0.28 14.10 8.87
C LEU A 96 -1.14 14.42 9.35
N ASN A 97 -2.05 14.71 8.43
CA ASN A 97 -3.43 15.04 8.74
C ASN A 97 -4.25 13.84 9.25
N LEU A 98 -4.14 12.68 8.59
CA LEU A 98 -4.99 11.52 8.86
C LEU A 98 -4.49 10.68 10.05
N ILE A 99 -3.19 10.43 10.10
CA ILE A 99 -2.58 9.52 11.08
C ILE A 99 -2.07 10.29 12.29
N TYR A 100 -1.20 11.28 12.05
CA TYR A 100 -0.60 12.06 13.14
C TYR A 100 -1.54 13.10 13.75
N ARG A 101 -2.51 13.59 12.99
CA ARG A 101 -3.38 14.71 13.39
C ARG A 101 -2.59 15.98 13.74
N MET A 102 -1.53 16.23 13.00
CA MET A 102 -0.59 17.34 13.18
C MET A 102 -0.24 17.95 11.82
N ASN A 103 0.18 19.22 11.85
CA ASN A 103 0.91 19.82 10.74
C ASN A 103 2.41 19.56 10.88
N GLU A 104 3.22 19.97 9.91
CA GLU A 104 4.67 19.74 9.88
C GLU A 104 5.38 20.32 11.12
N LYS A 105 4.96 21.51 11.58
CA LYS A 105 5.54 22.13 12.79
C LYS A 105 5.22 21.31 14.05
N GLY A 106 3.97 20.86 14.17
CA GLY A 106 3.53 20.03 15.29
C GLY A 106 4.27 18.69 15.32
N PHE A 107 4.42 18.06 14.14
CA PHE A 107 5.19 16.82 13.97
C PHE A 107 6.65 16.99 14.42
N THR A 108 7.31 18.03 13.93
CA THR A 108 8.70 18.34 14.31
C THR A 108 8.83 18.55 15.82
N SER A 109 7.95 19.36 16.41
CA SER A 109 7.95 19.62 17.86
C SER A 109 7.70 18.35 18.68
N TYR A 110 6.77 17.50 18.24
CA TYR A 110 6.42 16.25 18.91
C TYR A 110 7.63 15.30 18.98
N PHE A 111 8.29 15.03 17.84
CA PHE A 111 9.44 14.13 17.81
C PHE A 111 10.67 14.72 18.48
N LEU A 112 10.84 16.04 18.41
CA LEU A 112 11.91 16.74 19.12
C LEU A 112 11.73 16.58 20.65
N ALA A 113 10.53 16.78 21.17
CA ALA A 113 10.23 16.59 22.59
C ALA A 113 10.52 15.16 23.04
N LYS A 114 10.05 14.13 22.31
CA LYS A 114 10.34 12.72 22.62
C LYS A 114 11.84 12.39 22.60
N LYS A 115 12.62 13.06 21.76
CA LYS A 115 14.06 12.90 21.71
C LYS A 115 14.75 13.53 22.93
N PHE A 116 14.29 14.70 23.34
CA PHE A 116 14.82 15.36 24.54
C PHE A 116 14.48 14.63 25.86
N THR A 117 13.31 13.98 25.93
CA THR A 117 12.94 13.18 27.12
C THR A 117 13.59 11.78 27.12
N GLY A 118 14.34 11.42 26.08
CA GLY A 118 14.95 10.10 25.96
C GLY A 118 13.99 8.96 25.61
N GLU A 119 12.71 9.28 25.35
CA GLU A 119 11.71 8.29 24.95
C GLU A 119 11.98 7.72 23.53
N LEU A 120 12.68 8.48 22.71
CA LEU A 120 12.98 8.12 21.35
C LEU A 120 14.42 8.48 20.97
N VAL A 121 15.16 7.51 20.44
CA VAL A 121 16.51 7.75 19.92
C VAL A 121 16.46 8.39 18.55
N ASP A 122 15.69 7.80 17.63
CA ASP A 122 15.55 8.26 16.25
C ASP A 122 14.06 8.36 15.86
N GLY A 123 13.69 9.50 15.29
CA GLY A 123 12.36 9.72 14.70
C GLY A 123 12.15 8.93 13.40
N PRO A 124 10.97 9.10 12.77
CA PRO A 124 10.69 8.51 11.46
C PRO A 124 11.76 8.85 10.44
N ARG A 125 12.21 7.83 9.70
CA ARG A 125 13.20 8.01 8.63
C ARG A 125 12.56 8.71 7.43
N GLN A 126 13.23 9.70 6.88
CA GLN A 126 12.78 10.39 5.69
C GLN A 126 13.41 9.79 4.43
N GLN A 127 12.63 9.75 3.35
CA GLN A 127 13.05 9.31 2.02
C GLN A 127 12.53 10.28 0.95
N ASN A 128 13.36 10.51 -0.08
CA ASN A 128 13.11 11.53 -1.08
C ASN A 128 12.21 11.05 -2.22
N SER A 129 12.13 9.74 -2.43
CA SER A 129 11.35 9.14 -3.53
C SER A 129 10.56 7.91 -3.08
N THR A 130 9.51 7.56 -3.82
CA THR A 130 8.76 6.30 -3.63
C THR A 130 9.65 5.08 -3.76
N PRO A 131 10.53 4.96 -4.80
CA PRO A 131 11.46 3.85 -4.88
C PRO A 131 12.37 3.70 -3.64
N ASP A 132 12.82 4.82 -3.04
CA ASP A 132 13.64 4.76 -1.83
C ASP A 132 12.86 4.28 -0.61
N VAL A 133 11.58 4.67 -0.49
CA VAL A 133 10.67 4.15 0.55
C VAL A 133 10.52 2.65 0.38
N ILE A 134 10.16 2.18 -0.81
CA ILE A 134 9.96 0.75 -1.12
C ILE A 134 11.25 -0.03 -0.87
N LYS A 135 12.37 0.45 -1.38
CA LYS A 135 13.68 -0.17 -1.18
C LYS A 135 14.01 -0.31 0.30
N PHE A 136 13.86 0.74 1.08
CA PHE A 136 14.14 0.66 2.51
C PHE A 136 13.26 -0.37 3.21
N ILE A 137 11.96 -0.37 2.93
CA ILE A 137 11.00 -1.30 3.54
C ILE A 137 11.29 -2.73 3.13
N SER A 138 11.67 -2.99 1.89
CA SER A 138 12.00 -4.36 1.43
C SER A 138 13.22 -4.97 2.12
N TYR A 139 14.18 -4.15 2.54
CA TYR A 139 15.40 -4.61 3.22
C TYR A 139 15.31 -4.65 4.75
N VAL A 140 14.38 -3.93 5.37
CA VAL A 140 14.33 -3.78 6.83
C VAL A 140 13.11 -4.50 7.40
N PRO A 141 13.27 -5.64 8.10
CA PRO A 141 12.15 -6.49 8.54
C PRO A 141 11.09 -5.79 9.39
N GLY A 142 11.44 -4.80 10.20
CA GLY A 142 10.50 -4.06 11.03
C GLY A 142 9.96 -2.78 10.40
N ALA A 143 10.29 -2.50 9.12
CA ALA A 143 9.91 -1.25 8.49
C ALA A 143 8.43 -1.19 8.14
N ILE A 144 7.85 0.00 8.31
CA ILE A 144 6.49 0.40 7.91
C ILE A 144 6.55 1.79 7.29
N GLY A 145 5.78 2.01 6.26
CA GLY A 145 5.66 3.32 5.61
C GLY A 145 4.45 3.36 4.71
N TYR A 146 4.43 4.34 3.82
CA TYR A 146 3.33 4.54 2.89
C TYR A 146 3.85 5.01 1.53
N VAL A 147 3.13 4.65 0.51
CA VAL A 147 3.31 5.11 -0.88
C VAL A 147 1.93 5.28 -1.53
N ARG A 148 1.88 5.87 -2.71
CA ARG A 148 0.64 5.85 -3.50
C ARG A 148 0.29 4.41 -3.84
N ALA A 149 -0.98 4.07 -3.81
CA ALA A 149 -1.41 2.68 -3.99
C ALA A 149 -1.07 2.13 -5.39
N ASP A 150 -1.05 2.98 -6.40
CA ASP A 150 -0.69 2.64 -7.78
C ASP A 150 0.84 2.49 -8.01
N GLU A 151 1.67 2.91 -7.05
CA GLU A 151 3.13 2.79 -7.08
C GLU A 151 3.67 1.57 -6.30
N VAL A 152 2.81 0.78 -5.67
CA VAL A 152 3.23 -0.41 -4.92
C VAL A 152 3.75 -1.47 -5.89
N ASP A 153 4.92 -2.03 -5.57
CA ASP A 153 5.50 -3.15 -6.30
C ASP A 153 5.53 -4.45 -5.48
N ALA A 154 5.94 -5.54 -6.15
CA ALA A 154 5.96 -6.86 -5.55
C ALA A 154 7.09 -7.06 -4.51
N SER A 155 7.95 -6.11 -4.22
CA SER A 155 9.04 -6.25 -3.23
C SER A 155 8.59 -6.04 -1.78
N VAL A 156 7.44 -5.39 -1.59
CA VAL A 156 6.84 -5.11 -0.29
C VAL A 156 5.46 -5.75 -0.15
N LYS A 157 4.91 -5.70 1.06
CA LYS A 157 3.56 -6.20 1.36
C LYS A 157 2.65 -5.03 1.74
N VAL A 158 1.45 -4.98 1.14
CA VAL A 158 0.40 -4.04 1.56
C VAL A 158 -0.22 -4.55 2.86
N LEU A 159 -0.26 -3.68 3.85
CA LEU A 159 -0.89 -3.94 5.13
C LEU A 159 -2.33 -3.42 5.10
N ARG A 160 -3.29 -4.27 5.42
CA ARG A 160 -4.69 -3.86 5.56
C ARG A 160 -4.86 -3.00 6.82
N VAL A 161 -5.70 -1.98 6.73
CA VAL A 161 -6.01 -1.11 7.87
C VAL A 161 -7.50 -1.17 8.17
N GLY A 162 -7.85 -1.65 9.35
CA GLY A 162 -9.25 -1.90 9.71
C GLY A 162 -9.94 -2.96 8.83
N GLY A 163 -9.16 -3.94 8.34
CA GLY A 163 -9.65 -4.99 7.45
C GLY A 163 -9.69 -4.60 5.97
N LEU A 164 -9.39 -3.34 5.61
CA LEU A 164 -9.50 -2.81 4.25
C LEU A 164 -8.12 -2.55 3.62
N ALA A 165 -8.01 -2.81 2.34
CA ALA A 165 -6.87 -2.47 1.49
C ALA A 165 -7.23 -1.32 0.52
N PRO A 166 -6.25 -0.63 -0.06
CA PRO A 166 -6.50 0.34 -1.12
C PRO A 166 -7.33 -0.25 -2.26
N GLY A 167 -8.29 0.54 -2.76
CA GLY A 167 -9.26 0.14 -3.78
C GLY A 167 -10.51 -0.55 -3.24
N GLU A 168 -10.58 -0.87 -1.96
CA GLU A 168 -11.78 -1.43 -1.34
C GLU A 168 -12.73 -0.33 -0.84
N PRO A 169 -14.06 -0.50 -0.99
CA PRO A 169 -15.02 0.47 -0.49
C PRO A 169 -14.86 0.74 1.02
N GLY A 170 -14.77 2.01 1.39
CA GLY A 170 -14.59 2.40 2.79
C GLY A 170 -13.13 2.57 3.23
N TYR A 171 -12.14 2.31 2.36
CA TYR A 171 -10.74 2.60 2.68
C TYR A 171 -10.52 4.10 2.92
N MET A 172 -9.85 4.43 4.03
CA MET A 172 -9.84 5.81 4.56
C MET A 172 -8.53 6.58 4.31
N ILE A 173 -7.44 5.91 3.91
CA ILE A 173 -6.13 6.57 3.80
C ILE A 173 -5.98 7.10 2.37
N LYS A 174 -6.35 8.37 2.18
CA LYS A 174 -6.40 9.05 0.87
C LYS A 174 -5.54 10.31 0.89
N LEU A 175 -5.16 10.76 -0.33
CA LEU A 175 -4.49 12.04 -0.58
C LEU A 175 -5.44 13.21 -0.35
#